data_2e6c66d316c7d3bad161d27115b32e64
#
_entry.id   2e6c66d316c7d3bad161d27115b32e64
#
_cell.length_a   1.000
_cell.length_b   1.000
_cell.length_c   1.000
_cell.angle_alpha   90.00
_cell.angle_beta   90.00
_cell.angle_gamma   90.00
#
_symmetry.space_group_name_H-M   'P 1'
#
loop_
_entity.id
_entity.type
_entity.pdbx_description
1 polymer ?
#
loop_
_entity_poly.entity_id
_entity_poly.type
_entity_poly.pdbx_seq_one_letter_code
_entity_poly.pdbx_strand_id
1 'polypeptide(L)'
;QMRSNMLDELIADCIGFTASLGAFSAVLFQRCMGIDNKARIPQGARAWEYLQGLSRAEAIAVVEVTLKAAENLQRALTMRPCPASPGLLLGLAILTLPQMAASDGAGVITSTLDRLAG
;
A
#
# COMPACT_ATOMS: atom_id res chain seq x y z
N GLN A 1 20.94 -5.62 9.23
CA GLN A 1 19.90 -4.62 9.45
C GLN A 1 18.88 -4.68 8.33
N MET A 2 17.62 -4.96 8.68
CA MET A 2 16.56 -5.04 7.68
C MET A 2 16.06 -3.65 7.33
N ARG A 3 15.86 -3.42 6.03
CA ARG A 3 15.16 -2.23 5.57
C ARG A 3 13.68 -2.55 5.43
N SER A 4 12.85 -1.65 5.92
CA SER A 4 11.44 -1.69 5.57
C SER A 4 11.31 -1.28 4.10
N ASN A 5 10.46 -1.98 3.38
CA ASN A 5 10.16 -1.62 2.00
C ASN A 5 8.76 -1.02 1.90
N MET A 6 8.44 -0.48 0.74
CA MET A 6 7.16 0.21 0.53
C MET A 6 5.96 -0.72 0.66
N LEU A 7 6.10 -2.00 0.30
CA LEU A 7 5.00 -2.94 0.47
C LEU A 7 4.70 -3.15 1.96
N ASP A 8 5.74 -3.36 2.76
CA ASP A 8 5.58 -3.54 4.19
C ASP A 8 4.94 -2.31 4.83
N GLU A 9 5.36 -1.12 4.40
CA GLU A 9 4.80 0.12 4.93
C GLU A 9 3.35 0.31 4.51
N LEU A 10 3.01 -0.01 3.26
CA LEU A 10 1.63 0.08 2.80
C LEU A 10 0.71 -0.83 3.63
N ILE A 11 1.15 -2.06 3.87
CA ILE A 11 0.37 -3.02 4.67
C ILE A 11 0.25 -2.53 6.12
N ALA A 12 1.35 -2.07 6.71
CA ALA A 12 1.35 -1.59 8.09
C ALA A 12 0.43 -0.39 8.26
N ASP A 13 0.47 0.58 7.34
CA ASP A 13 -0.40 1.74 7.40
C ASP A 13 -1.86 1.35 7.15
N CYS A 14 -2.11 0.37 6.28
CA CYS A 14 -3.45 -0.14 6.06
C CYS A 14 -4.04 -0.71 7.36
N ILE A 15 -3.26 -1.51 8.06
CA ILE A 15 -3.67 -2.08 9.35
C ILE A 15 -3.94 -0.94 10.36
N GLY A 16 -3.00 0.00 10.46
CA GLY A 16 -3.10 1.11 11.40
C GLY A 16 -4.30 2.01 11.13
N PHE A 17 -4.52 2.38 9.87
CA PHE A 17 -5.65 3.24 9.50
C PHE A 17 -6.98 2.52 9.72
N THR A 18 -7.05 1.24 9.39
CA THR A 18 -8.26 0.45 9.62
C THR A 18 -8.59 0.38 11.10
N ALA A 19 -7.58 0.14 11.94
CA ALA A 19 -7.77 0.08 13.38
C ALA A 19 -8.16 1.42 13.99
N SER A 20 -7.56 2.52 13.53
CA SER A 20 -7.76 3.85 14.11
C SER A 20 -8.96 4.58 13.54
N LEU A 21 -9.20 4.44 12.24
CA LEU A 21 -10.18 5.24 11.50
C LEU A 21 -11.34 4.43 10.95
N GLY A 22 -11.28 3.11 11.06
CA GLY A 22 -12.31 2.22 10.53
C GLY A 22 -12.17 1.90 9.06
N ALA A 23 -11.24 2.52 8.34
CA ALA A 23 -11.05 2.27 6.91
C ALA A 23 -9.66 2.71 6.46
N PHE A 24 -9.18 2.12 5.37
CA PHE A 24 -7.93 2.53 4.74
C PHE A 24 -8.23 3.60 3.67
N SER A 25 -7.42 4.66 3.67
CA SER A 25 -7.50 5.73 2.68
C SER A 25 -6.18 5.85 1.93
N ALA A 26 -6.22 5.64 0.62
CA ALA A 26 -5.03 5.79 -0.24
C ALA A 26 -4.53 7.23 -0.24
N VAL A 27 -5.45 8.20 -0.22
CA VAL A 27 -5.08 9.63 -0.17
C VAL A 27 -4.38 9.94 1.14
N LEU A 28 -4.88 9.43 2.25
CA LEU A 28 -4.26 9.67 3.55
C LEU A 28 -2.88 9.00 3.62
N PHE A 29 -2.76 7.79 3.09
CA PHE A 29 -1.47 7.11 3.00
C PHE A 29 -0.46 7.98 2.23
N GLN A 30 -0.86 8.49 1.07
CA GLN A 30 0.00 9.36 0.26
C GLN A 30 0.46 10.59 1.03
N ARG A 31 -0.46 11.24 1.75
CA ARG A 31 -0.14 12.42 2.57
C ARG A 31 0.81 12.07 3.71
N CYS A 32 0.58 10.95 4.39
CA CYS A 32 1.44 10.52 5.50
C CYS A 32 2.85 10.19 5.04
N MET A 33 3.00 9.74 3.79
CA MET A 33 4.32 9.48 3.20
C MET A 33 5.00 10.77 2.72
N GLY A 34 4.30 11.88 2.73
CA GLY A 34 4.85 13.16 2.29
C GLY A 34 4.89 13.32 0.78
N ILE A 35 4.14 12.50 0.05
CA ILE A 35 4.09 12.55 -1.43
C ILE A 35 2.99 13.53 -1.82
N ASP A 36 3.32 14.49 -2.71
CA ASP A 36 2.35 15.51 -3.10
C ASP A 36 1.30 14.95 -4.08
N ASN A 37 0.31 15.77 -4.41
CA ASN A 37 -0.80 15.34 -5.26
C ASN A 37 -0.42 15.08 -6.71
N LYS A 38 0.82 15.35 -7.10
CA LYS A 38 1.37 15.05 -8.42
C LYS A 38 2.38 13.90 -8.36
N ALA A 39 2.33 13.12 -7.29
CA ALA A 39 3.23 11.99 -7.04
C ALA A 39 4.70 12.38 -6.97
N ARG A 40 5.00 13.64 -6.62
CA ARG A 40 6.36 14.09 -6.40
C ARG A 40 6.74 13.88 -4.92
N ILE A 41 8.03 13.67 -4.70
CA ILE A 41 8.56 13.37 -3.37
C ILE A 41 9.42 14.56 -2.92
N PRO A 42 8.87 15.47 -2.11
CA PRO A 42 9.64 16.60 -1.60
C PRO A 42 10.84 16.15 -0.79
N GLN A 43 11.86 16.99 -0.73
CA GLN A 43 13.01 16.74 0.13
C GLN A 43 12.54 16.63 1.57
N GLY A 44 13.04 15.63 2.29
CA GLY A 44 12.66 15.40 3.68
C GLY A 44 11.38 14.61 3.88
N ALA A 45 10.69 14.22 2.80
CA ALA A 45 9.48 13.43 2.91
C ALA A 45 9.78 12.06 3.52
N ARG A 46 8.82 11.54 4.29
CA ARG A 46 8.94 10.24 4.94
C ARG A 46 9.18 9.11 3.94
N ALA A 47 8.64 9.24 2.73
CA ALA A 47 8.81 8.24 1.68
C ALA A 47 10.28 7.90 1.42
N TRP A 48 11.19 8.87 1.57
CA TRP A 48 12.61 8.62 1.30
C TRP A 48 13.23 7.57 2.22
N GLU A 49 12.65 7.33 3.39
CA GLU A 49 13.12 6.29 4.31
C GLU A 49 13.01 4.89 3.68
N TYR A 50 12.08 4.71 2.75
CA TYR A 50 11.81 3.42 2.11
C TYR A 50 12.38 3.33 0.70
N LEU A 51 13.06 4.39 0.25
CA LEU A 51 13.57 4.50 -1.12
C LEU A 51 15.09 4.59 -1.16
N GLN A 52 15.75 4.29 -0.05
CA GLN A 52 17.21 4.39 0.07
C GLN A 52 17.89 3.43 -0.90
N GLY A 53 18.96 3.93 -1.53
CA GLY A 53 19.73 3.13 -2.48
C GLY A 53 19.19 3.16 -3.90
N LEU A 54 18.02 3.79 -4.11
CA LEU A 54 17.44 3.91 -5.44
C LEU A 54 17.84 5.21 -6.11
N SER A 55 17.98 5.19 -7.44
CA SER A 55 18.12 6.41 -8.20
C SER A 55 16.82 7.21 -8.15
N ARG A 56 16.86 8.49 -8.56
CA ARG A 56 15.66 9.31 -8.59
C ARG A 56 14.58 8.69 -9.49
N ALA A 57 14.96 8.19 -10.66
CA ALA A 57 14.02 7.57 -11.59
C ALA A 57 13.40 6.31 -10.98
N GLU A 58 14.22 5.48 -10.32
CA GLU A 58 13.74 4.27 -9.64
C GLU A 58 12.78 4.63 -8.50
N ALA A 59 13.12 5.65 -7.72
CA ALA A 59 12.27 6.10 -6.62
C ALA A 59 10.90 6.56 -7.11
N ILE A 60 10.87 7.35 -8.20
CA ILE A 60 9.62 7.81 -8.79
C ILE A 60 8.78 6.62 -9.26
N ALA A 61 9.41 5.65 -9.93
CA ALA A 61 8.71 4.45 -10.40
C ALA A 61 8.10 3.65 -9.24
N VAL A 62 8.85 3.49 -8.16
CA VAL A 62 8.35 2.78 -6.96
C VAL A 62 7.17 3.52 -6.35
N VAL A 63 7.25 4.85 -6.25
CA VAL A 63 6.16 5.65 -5.70
C VAL A 63 4.90 5.51 -6.54
N GLU A 64 5.02 5.59 -7.86
CA GLU A 64 3.86 5.47 -8.75
C GLU A 64 3.18 4.11 -8.60
N VAL A 65 3.98 3.03 -8.57
CA VAL A 65 3.45 1.69 -8.35
C VAL A 65 2.78 1.57 -6.97
N THR A 66 3.42 2.14 -5.95
CA THR A 66 2.89 2.09 -4.58
C THR A 66 1.54 2.81 -4.47
N LEU A 67 1.41 3.98 -5.08
CA LEU A 67 0.15 4.73 -5.04
C LEU A 67 -0.97 3.99 -5.77
N LYS A 68 -0.66 3.34 -6.88
CA LYS A 68 -1.62 2.52 -7.62
C LYS A 68 -2.05 1.31 -6.77
N ALA A 69 -1.08 0.66 -6.12
CA ALA A 69 -1.37 -0.45 -5.21
C ALA A 69 -2.27 0.01 -4.06
N ALA A 70 -2.01 1.19 -3.50
CA ALA A 70 -2.82 1.74 -2.42
C ALA A 70 -4.27 1.99 -2.87
N GLU A 71 -4.46 2.54 -4.07
CA GLU A 71 -5.79 2.76 -4.63
C GLU A 71 -6.54 1.43 -4.79
N ASN A 72 -5.87 0.42 -5.34
CA ASN A 72 -6.47 -0.89 -5.54
C ASN A 72 -6.78 -1.57 -4.19
N LEU A 73 -5.91 -1.39 -3.21
CA LEU A 73 -6.14 -1.92 -1.87
C LEU A 73 -7.37 -1.28 -1.24
N GLN A 74 -7.50 0.04 -1.34
CA GLN A 74 -8.68 0.74 -0.83
C GLN A 74 -9.95 0.22 -1.52
N ARG A 75 -9.91 0.07 -2.84
CA ARG A 75 -11.04 -0.42 -3.62
C ARG A 75 -11.43 -1.83 -3.20
N ALA A 76 -10.45 -2.72 -3.06
CA ALA A 76 -10.69 -4.11 -2.66
C ALA A 76 -11.35 -4.19 -1.29
N LEU A 77 -10.86 -3.41 -0.33
CA LEU A 77 -11.41 -3.42 1.02
C LEU A 77 -12.81 -2.82 1.07
N THR A 78 -13.08 -1.80 0.25
CA THR A 78 -14.41 -1.19 0.17
C THR A 78 -15.44 -2.17 -0.43
N MET A 79 -15.01 -3.02 -1.35
CA MET A 79 -15.90 -3.97 -2.03
C MET A 79 -16.21 -5.20 -1.19
N ARG A 80 -15.43 -5.48 -0.15
CA ARG A 80 -15.67 -6.67 0.67
C ARG A 80 -16.86 -6.44 1.62
N PRO A 81 -17.76 -7.43 1.74
CA PRO A 81 -18.88 -7.31 2.67
C PRO A 81 -18.43 -7.41 4.13
N CYS A 82 -17.32 -8.07 4.40
CA CYS A 82 -16.78 -8.24 5.76
C CYS A 82 -15.45 -7.51 5.89
N PRO A 83 -15.20 -6.81 7.01
CA PRO A 83 -13.91 -6.17 7.25
C PRO A 83 -12.79 -7.23 7.30
N ALA A 84 -11.61 -6.86 6.80
CA ALA A 84 -10.45 -7.72 6.89
C ALA A 84 -9.78 -7.51 8.25
N SER A 85 -9.45 -8.62 8.92
CA SER A 85 -8.72 -8.56 10.19
C SER A 85 -7.27 -8.16 9.95
N PRO A 86 -6.55 -7.67 10.99
CA PRO A 86 -5.12 -7.38 10.85
C PRO A 86 -4.32 -8.57 10.33
N GLY A 87 -4.65 -9.78 10.77
CA GLY A 87 -3.96 -10.99 10.29
C GLY A 87 -4.17 -11.24 8.80
N LEU A 88 -5.39 -11.01 8.30
CA LEU A 88 -5.66 -11.13 6.87
C LEU A 88 -4.90 -10.08 6.09
N LEU A 89 -4.91 -8.84 6.55
CA LEU A 89 -4.18 -7.76 5.88
C LEU A 89 -2.68 -8.05 5.83
N LEU A 90 -2.13 -8.57 6.93
CA LEU A 90 -0.72 -8.95 6.97
C LEU A 90 -0.41 -10.03 5.94
N GLY A 91 -1.36 -10.93 5.68
CA GLY A 91 -1.22 -11.98 4.67
C GLY A 91 -1.01 -11.46 3.26
N LEU A 92 -1.33 -10.19 2.99
CA LEU A 92 -1.09 -9.58 1.68
C LEU A 92 0.40 -9.46 1.36
N ALA A 93 1.28 -9.68 2.34
CA ALA A 93 2.72 -9.67 2.11
C ALA A 93 3.20 -10.76 1.14
N ILE A 94 2.35 -11.74 0.82
CA ILE A 94 2.68 -12.74 -0.22
C ILE A 94 2.59 -12.15 -1.63
N LEU A 95 1.95 -11.00 -1.78
CA LEU A 95 1.86 -10.31 -3.07
C LEU A 95 3.04 -9.36 -3.25
N THR A 96 3.20 -8.85 -4.47
CA THR A 96 4.17 -7.80 -4.77
C THR A 96 3.43 -6.51 -5.08
N LEU A 97 4.12 -5.37 -4.96
CA LEU A 97 3.53 -4.08 -5.34
C LEU A 97 3.04 -4.08 -6.79
N PRO A 98 3.82 -4.58 -7.78
CA PRO A 98 3.30 -4.63 -9.16
C PRO A 98 2.02 -5.45 -9.32
N GLN A 99 1.88 -6.58 -8.60
CA GLN A 99 0.65 -7.36 -8.63
C GLN A 99 -0.54 -6.56 -8.09
N MET A 100 -0.33 -5.85 -6.99
CA MET A 100 -1.38 -5.03 -6.38
C MET A 100 -1.71 -3.81 -7.24
N ALA A 101 -0.72 -3.27 -7.95
CA ALA A 101 -0.87 -2.07 -8.77
C ALA A 101 -1.46 -2.33 -10.15
N ALA A 102 -1.50 -3.58 -10.59
CA ALA A 102 -1.98 -3.94 -11.92
C ALA A 102 -3.44 -3.56 -12.12
N SER A 103 -3.89 -3.53 -13.37
CA SER A 103 -5.27 -3.16 -13.70
C SER A 103 -6.30 -4.08 -13.02
N ASP A 104 -5.93 -5.33 -12.77
CA ASP A 104 -6.76 -6.30 -12.03
C ASP A 104 -6.38 -6.39 -10.55
N GLY A 105 -5.57 -5.45 -10.06
CA GLY A 105 -5.00 -5.51 -8.71
C GLY A 105 -6.05 -5.62 -7.60
N ALA A 106 -7.16 -4.89 -7.70
CA ALA A 106 -8.22 -4.97 -6.70
C ALA A 106 -8.79 -6.39 -6.63
N GLY A 107 -8.99 -7.02 -7.78
CA GLY A 107 -9.46 -8.41 -7.85
C GLY A 107 -8.44 -9.40 -7.28
N VAL A 108 -7.16 -9.19 -7.57
CA VAL A 108 -6.08 -10.03 -7.03
C VAL A 108 -6.05 -9.93 -5.49
N ILE A 109 -6.17 -8.72 -4.96
CA ILE A 109 -6.19 -8.50 -3.51
C ILE A 109 -7.41 -9.19 -2.89
N THR A 110 -8.59 -9.00 -3.46
CA THR A 110 -9.83 -9.62 -2.97
C THR A 110 -9.71 -11.14 -2.98
N SER A 111 -9.23 -11.72 -4.08
CA SER A 111 -9.07 -13.18 -4.20
C SER A 111 -8.08 -13.71 -3.17
N THR A 112 -6.99 -12.98 -2.93
CA THR A 112 -5.99 -13.37 -1.94
C THR A 112 -6.59 -13.37 -0.54
N LEU A 113 -7.31 -12.31 -0.17
CA LEU A 113 -7.96 -12.23 1.14
C LEU A 113 -8.99 -13.33 1.31
N ASP A 114 -9.77 -13.62 0.29
CA ASP A 114 -10.77 -14.69 0.34
C ASP A 114 -10.14 -16.05 0.56
N ARG A 115 -9.03 -16.35 -0.12
CA ARG A 115 -8.30 -17.59 0.08
C ARG A 115 -7.73 -17.71 1.49
N LEU A 116 -7.19 -16.61 2.02
CA LEU A 116 -6.61 -16.62 3.37
C LEU A 116 -7.70 -16.74 4.45
N ALA A 117 -8.88 -16.22 4.19
CA ALA A 117 -9.99 -16.26 5.15
C ALA A 117 -10.67 -17.63 5.17
N GLY A 118 -10.58 -18.35 4.10
CA GLY A 118 -11.34 -19.53 3.94
C GLY A 118 -10.78 -20.81 3.83
#